data_afd8367c7c9882c19ecf1b5d4a2d3386
#
_entry.id   afd8367c7c9882c19ecf1b5d4a2d3386
#
_cell.length_a   1.000
_cell.length_b   1.000
_cell.length_c   1.000
_cell.angle_alpha   90.00
_cell.angle_beta   90.00
_cell.angle_gamma   90.00
#
_symmetry.space_group_name_H-M   'P 1'
#
loop_
_entity.id
_entity.type
_entity.pdbx_description
1 polymer ?
#
loop_
_entity_poly.entity_id
_entity_poly.type
_entity_poly.pdbx_seq_one_letter_code
_entity_poly.pdbx_strand_id
1 'polypeptide(L)'
;MAEMLKIDNIKKTFNPGTINEKVALNGVNLSLEEGDFVTVIGGNGAGKSTTLNAIAGVWPVDSGKIYIGGDDVTRLSEYKRAKYLGRVFQDPMTGTATTMSIEENMAIAARRGQSRGLSWGITKKERDIYREMLATLDLGLEDRLSSKVGLLSGGQRQAITLLMASIQKPR
;
A
#
# COMPACT_ATOMS: atom_id res chain seq x y z
N MET A 1 1.42 -22.80 9.64
CA MET A 1 0.94 -21.79 8.67
C MET A 1 2.15 -21.01 8.19
N ALA A 2 2.10 -20.39 7.01
CA ALA A 2 3.27 -19.65 6.51
C ALA A 2 3.36 -18.28 7.19
N GLU A 3 4.56 -17.92 7.70
CA GLU A 3 4.82 -16.59 8.26
C GLU A 3 4.81 -15.55 7.13
N MET A 4 3.78 -14.68 7.13
CA MET A 4 3.56 -13.70 6.06
C MET A 4 4.30 -12.39 6.30
N LEU A 5 4.40 -11.97 7.57
CA LEU A 5 5.19 -10.81 7.98
C LEU A 5 5.95 -11.14 9.25
N LYS A 6 7.24 -10.84 9.26
CA LYS A 6 8.06 -10.87 10.47
C LYS A 6 8.84 -9.59 10.62
N ILE A 7 8.70 -8.98 11.77
CA ILE A 7 9.50 -7.84 12.22
C ILE A 7 10.36 -8.31 13.39
N ASP A 8 11.66 -8.17 13.26
CA ASP A 8 12.62 -8.60 14.25
C ASP A 8 13.44 -7.41 14.76
N ASN A 9 13.15 -7.01 16.00
CA ASN A 9 13.88 -6.02 16.79
C ASN A 9 14.16 -4.71 16.03
N ILE A 10 13.17 -4.17 15.29
CA ILE A 10 13.38 -2.95 14.52
C ILE A 10 13.45 -1.72 15.41
N LYS A 11 14.41 -0.82 15.09
CA LYS A 11 14.58 0.47 15.73
C LYS A 11 14.55 1.59 14.70
N LYS A 12 14.00 2.74 15.11
CA LYS A 12 13.97 3.95 14.30
C LYS A 12 14.04 5.19 15.16
N THR A 13 15.07 6.00 14.92
CA THR A 13 15.23 7.33 15.52
C THR A 13 15.19 8.39 14.44
N PHE A 14 14.38 9.41 14.62
CA PHE A 14 14.35 10.59 13.76
C PHE A 14 15.28 11.67 14.32
N ASN A 15 16.00 12.37 13.44
CA ASN A 15 16.91 13.47 13.75
C ASN A 15 17.95 13.13 14.86
N PRO A 16 18.67 12.00 14.76
CA PRO A 16 19.60 11.60 15.80
C PRO A 16 20.69 12.65 16.03
N GLY A 17 21.04 12.87 17.30
CA GLY A 17 22.04 13.84 17.71
C GLY A 17 21.61 15.30 17.64
N THR A 18 20.33 15.58 17.42
CA THR A 18 19.79 16.95 17.41
C THR A 18 18.82 17.20 18.57
N ILE A 19 18.49 18.47 18.82
CA ILE A 19 17.47 18.86 19.83
C ILE A 19 16.07 18.26 19.52
N ASN A 20 15.83 17.88 18.27
CA ASN A 20 14.57 17.26 17.81
C ASN A 20 14.68 15.73 17.67
N GLU A 21 15.66 15.12 18.34
CA GLU A 21 15.80 13.68 18.34
C GLU A 21 14.55 13.00 18.91
N LYS A 22 14.04 12.01 18.17
CA LYS A 22 12.89 11.23 18.61
C LYS A 22 13.09 9.77 18.31
N VAL A 23 13.19 8.95 19.34
CA VAL A 23 13.12 7.49 19.22
C VAL A 23 11.67 7.11 18.96
N ALA A 24 11.38 6.70 17.75
CA ALA A 24 10.02 6.34 17.31
C ALA A 24 9.73 4.84 17.41
N LEU A 25 10.73 4.00 17.17
CA LEU A 25 10.66 2.55 17.37
C LEU A 25 11.86 2.10 18.19
N ASN A 26 11.63 1.30 19.22
CA ASN A 26 12.68 0.81 20.11
C ASN A 26 12.56 -0.71 20.33
N GLY A 27 12.99 -1.48 19.33
CA GLY A 27 12.99 -2.94 19.43
C GLY A 27 11.61 -3.56 19.20
N VAL A 28 10.89 -3.11 18.19
CA VAL A 28 9.56 -3.64 17.85
C VAL A 28 9.70 -5.01 17.22
N ASN A 29 8.91 -5.97 17.70
CA ASN A 29 8.78 -7.32 17.18
C ASN A 29 7.31 -7.59 16.84
N LEU A 30 7.06 -8.26 15.71
CA LEU A 30 5.73 -8.68 15.27
C LEU A 30 5.88 -9.86 14.31
N SER A 31 5.04 -10.87 14.46
CA SER A 31 4.91 -11.96 13.50
C SER A 31 3.44 -12.12 13.15
N LEU A 32 3.15 -12.23 11.85
CA LEU A 32 1.81 -12.49 11.31
C LEU A 32 1.86 -13.71 10.42
N GLU A 33 0.87 -14.59 10.58
CA GLU A 33 0.66 -15.76 9.74
C GLU A 33 -0.39 -15.48 8.65
N GLU A 34 -0.52 -16.41 7.72
CA GLU A 34 -1.54 -16.32 6.67
C GLU A 34 -2.94 -16.35 7.28
N GLY A 35 -3.77 -15.35 6.92
CA GLY A 35 -5.14 -15.19 7.42
C GLY A 35 -5.26 -14.34 8.68
N ASP A 36 -4.14 -13.91 9.28
CA ASP A 36 -4.20 -13.05 10.45
C ASP A 36 -4.82 -11.68 10.15
N PHE A 37 -5.64 -11.22 11.07
CA PHE A 37 -6.16 -9.86 11.13
C PHE A 37 -5.69 -9.17 12.42
N VAL A 38 -4.83 -8.17 12.28
CA VAL A 38 -4.19 -7.50 13.42
C VAL A 38 -4.52 -6.01 13.44
N THR A 39 -4.92 -5.53 14.61
CA THR A 39 -5.17 -4.11 14.86
C THR A 39 -4.07 -3.50 15.72
N VAL A 40 -3.51 -2.38 15.26
CA VAL A 40 -2.49 -1.63 15.99
C VAL A 40 -3.14 -0.45 16.71
N ILE A 41 -3.18 -0.51 18.05
CA ILE A 41 -3.81 0.50 18.91
C ILE A 41 -2.74 1.25 19.71
N GLY A 42 -2.99 2.52 20.00
CA GLY A 42 -2.10 3.35 20.81
C GLY A 42 -2.37 4.85 20.61
N GLY A 43 -1.88 5.68 21.52
CA GLY A 43 -1.99 7.14 21.45
C GLY A 43 -1.21 7.79 20.29
N ASN A 44 -1.37 9.10 20.17
CA ASN A 44 -0.57 9.88 19.20
C ASN A 44 0.91 9.81 19.58
N GLY A 45 1.77 9.57 18.59
CA GLY A 45 3.21 9.42 18.83
C GLY A 45 3.68 8.03 19.27
N ALA A 46 2.78 7.06 19.45
CA ALA A 46 3.13 5.69 19.88
C ALA A 46 3.85 4.83 18.82
N GLY A 47 4.24 5.41 17.69
CA GLY A 47 4.99 4.69 16.65
C GLY A 47 4.15 3.90 15.64
N LYS A 48 2.81 3.91 15.72
CA LYS A 48 1.92 3.14 14.81
C LYS A 48 2.22 3.40 13.33
N SER A 49 2.12 4.67 12.93
CA SER A 49 2.39 5.08 11.54
C SER A 49 3.86 4.86 11.16
N THR A 50 4.79 4.98 12.11
CA THR A 50 6.22 4.71 11.89
C THR A 50 6.43 3.23 11.58
N THR A 51 5.79 2.33 12.33
CA THR A 51 5.86 0.89 12.10
C THR A 51 5.31 0.54 10.71
N LEU A 52 4.10 1.03 10.37
CA LEU A 52 3.49 0.77 9.06
C LEU A 52 4.35 1.32 7.91
N ASN A 53 4.91 2.52 8.06
CA ASN A 53 5.81 3.11 7.07
C ASN A 53 7.17 2.38 6.97
N ALA A 54 7.68 1.82 8.08
CA ALA A 54 8.87 0.99 8.07
C ALA A 54 8.61 -0.33 7.32
N ILE A 55 7.47 -0.98 7.53
CA ILE A 55 7.04 -2.18 6.79
C ILE A 55 6.92 -1.85 5.30
N ALA A 56 6.28 -0.74 4.95
CA ALA A 56 6.10 -0.31 3.56
C ALA A 56 7.41 0.14 2.88
N GLY A 57 8.49 0.41 3.65
CA GLY A 57 9.77 0.86 3.12
C GLY A 57 9.86 2.34 2.82
N VAL A 58 8.91 3.13 3.31
CA VAL A 58 8.94 4.62 3.24
C VAL A 58 10.08 5.15 4.09
N TRP A 59 10.23 4.60 5.30
CA TRP A 59 11.32 4.96 6.20
C TRP A 59 12.22 3.75 6.45
N PRO A 60 13.53 3.85 6.14
CA PRO A 60 14.48 2.79 6.48
C PRO A 60 14.60 2.68 8.00
N VAL A 61 14.69 1.46 8.50
CA VAL A 61 14.98 1.18 9.91
C VAL A 61 16.46 1.38 10.18
N ASP A 62 16.81 1.78 11.40
CA ASP A 62 18.20 2.00 11.81
C ASP A 62 18.87 0.65 12.18
N SER A 63 18.09 -0.28 12.72
CA SER A 63 18.51 -1.66 13.01
C SER A 63 17.32 -2.62 13.03
N GLY A 64 17.62 -3.92 13.09
CA GLY A 64 16.64 -4.99 13.03
C GLY A 64 16.34 -5.43 11.60
N LYS A 65 15.34 -6.29 11.42
CA LYS A 65 15.00 -6.89 10.12
C LYS A 65 13.49 -6.94 9.89
N ILE A 66 13.11 -6.91 8.62
CA ILE A 66 11.72 -7.06 8.17
C ILE A 66 11.69 -8.11 7.06
N TYR A 67 10.84 -9.10 7.22
CA TYR A 67 10.62 -10.16 6.23
C TYR A 67 9.16 -10.15 5.80
N ILE A 68 8.89 -10.37 4.51
CA ILE A 68 7.54 -10.51 3.95
C ILE A 68 7.52 -11.75 3.06
N GLY A 69 6.65 -12.72 3.42
CA GLY A 69 6.57 -13.99 2.74
C GLY A 69 7.90 -14.76 2.71
N GLY A 70 8.71 -14.61 3.76
CA GLY A 70 10.03 -15.23 3.90
C GLY A 70 11.20 -14.45 3.27
N ASP A 71 10.91 -13.44 2.43
CA ASP A 71 11.94 -12.61 1.80
C ASP A 71 12.41 -11.48 2.73
N ASP A 72 13.73 -11.30 2.90
CA ASP A 72 14.30 -10.15 3.62
C ASP A 72 14.10 -8.86 2.79
N VAL A 73 13.19 -8.01 3.23
CA VAL A 73 12.86 -6.75 2.58
C VAL A 73 13.48 -5.53 3.27
N THR A 74 14.27 -5.72 4.32
CA THR A 74 14.77 -4.66 5.22
C THR A 74 15.37 -3.48 4.49
N ARG A 75 16.17 -3.74 3.45
CA ARG A 75 16.86 -2.70 2.66
C ARG A 75 16.20 -2.39 1.31
N LEU A 76 15.06 -3.02 1.02
CA LEU A 76 14.34 -2.73 -0.22
C LEU A 76 13.64 -1.38 -0.11
N SER A 77 13.72 -0.59 -1.18
CA SER A 77 12.97 0.65 -1.33
C SER A 77 11.46 0.40 -1.44
N GLU A 78 10.63 1.41 -1.14
CA GLU A 78 9.18 1.35 -1.16
C GLU A 78 8.64 0.73 -2.48
N TYR A 79 9.13 1.19 -3.64
CA TYR A 79 8.68 0.67 -4.94
C TYR A 79 9.00 -0.81 -5.15
N LYS A 80 10.10 -1.31 -4.57
CA LYS A 80 10.47 -2.75 -4.62
C LYS A 80 9.61 -3.59 -3.69
N ARG A 81 9.16 -3.02 -2.56
CA ARG A 81 8.23 -3.68 -1.63
C ARG A 81 6.79 -3.67 -2.11
N ALA A 82 6.45 -2.76 -3.04
CA ALA A 82 5.09 -2.64 -3.58
C ALA A 82 4.54 -3.94 -4.20
N LYS A 83 5.40 -4.86 -4.64
CA LYS A 83 4.96 -6.18 -5.14
C LYS A 83 4.45 -7.13 -4.05
N TYR A 84 4.81 -6.88 -2.78
CA TYR A 84 4.42 -7.71 -1.64
C TYR A 84 3.21 -7.16 -0.90
N LEU A 85 2.98 -5.84 -0.96
CA LEU A 85 2.04 -5.13 -0.10
C LEU A 85 0.94 -4.42 -0.89
N GLY A 86 -0.29 -4.53 -0.42
CA GLY A 86 -1.36 -3.57 -0.71
C GLY A 86 -1.40 -2.50 0.39
N ARG A 87 -1.41 -1.23 0.01
CA ARG A 87 -1.47 -0.13 0.98
C ARG A 87 -2.71 0.74 0.73
N VAL A 88 -3.46 0.97 1.79
CA VAL A 88 -4.57 1.93 1.81
C VAL A 88 -4.20 3.05 2.76
N PHE A 89 -4.39 4.29 2.33
CA PHE A 89 -4.12 5.48 3.12
C PHE A 89 -5.37 5.91 3.89
N GLN A 90 -5.17 6.57 5.01
CA GLN A 90 -6.26 7.16 5.79
C GLN A 90 -7.01 8.24 5.00
N ASP A 91 -6.27 9.05 4.24
CA ASP A 91 -6.81 10.04 3.32
C ASP A 91 -7.01 9.42 1.93
N PRO A 92 -8.26 9.30 1.43
CA PRO A 92 -8.54 8.76 0.11
C PRO A 92 -7.91 9.56 -1.04
N MET A 93 -7.57 10.83 -0.80
CA MET A 93 -6.91 11.69 -1.79
C MET A 93 -5.48 11.23 -2.07
N THR A 94 -4.81 10.67 -1.07
CA THR A 94 -3.39 10.26 -1.17
C THR A 94 -3.21 8.98 -1.99
N GLY A 95 -4.24 8.13 -2.07
CA GLY A 95 -4.16 6.82 -2.74
C GLY A 95 -4.43 6.84 -4.24
N THR A 96 -4.78 7.99 -4.83
CA THR A 96 -5.21 8.10 -6.23
C THR A 96 -4.60 9.30 -6.95
N ALA A 97 -4.37 9.16 -8.27
CA ALA A 97 -4.00 10.27 -9.16
C ALA A 97 -5.28 10.98 -9.60
N THR A 98 -5.64 12.08 -8.94
CA THR A 98 -6.93 12.78 -9.11
C THR A 98 -7.16 13.34 -10.51
N THR A 99 -6.09 13.67 -11.24
CA THR A 99 -6.14 14.20 -12.62
C THR A 99 -6.30 13.10 -13.67
N MET A 100 -6.06 11.84 -13.31
CA MET A 100 -6.19 10.68 -14.18
C MET A 100 -7.59 10.06 -14.08
N SER A 101 -7.96 9.30 -15.11
CA SER A 101 -9.23 8.56 -15.15
C SER A 101 -9.22 7.37 -14.18
N ILE A 102 -10.42 6.81 -13.94
CA ILE A 102 -10.57 5.59 -13.12
C ILE A 102 -9.76 4.45 -13.73
N GLU A 103 -9.91 4.20 -15.04
CA GLU A 103 -9.18 3.11 -15.72
C GLU A 103 -7.65 3.30 -15.69
N GLU A 104 -7.16 4.54 -15.75
CA GLU A 104 -5.72 4.81 -15.64
C GLU A 104 -5.19 4.53 -14.23
N ASN A 105 -5.92 4.93 -13.20
CA ASN A 105 -5.59 4.62 -11.81
C ASN A 105 -5.56 3.09 -11.57
N MET A 106 -6.56 2.36 -12.06
CA MET A 106 -6.62 0.91 -11.96
C MET A 106 -5.48 0.24 -12.73
N ALA A 107 -5.14 0.75 -13.92
CA ALA A 107 -4.02 0.24 -14.71
C ALA A 107 -2.66 0.41 -14.01
N ILE A 108 -2.45 1.54 -13.32
CA ILE A 108 -1.25 1.76 -12.51
C ILE A 108 -1.19 0.75 -11.37
N ALA A 109 -2.30 0.54 -10.66
CA ALA A 109 -2.39 -0.41 -9.56
C ALA A 109 -2.18 -1.86 -10.03
N ALA A 110 -2.78 -2.25 -11.15
CA ALA A 110 -2.64 -3.58 -11.74
C ALA A 110 -1.20 -3.90 -12.19
N ARG A 111 -0.41 -2.88 -12.51
CA ARG A 111 0.99 -3.03 -12.96
C ARG A 111 2.02 -2.83 -11.85
N ARG A 112 1.58 -2.76 -10.61
CA ARG A 112 2.46 -2.60 -9.45
C ARG A 112 3.48 -3.75 -9.39
N GLY A 113 4.77 -3.39 -9.27
CA GLY A 113 5.86 -4.38 -9.18
C GLY A 113 6.19 -5.11 -10.49
N GLN A 114 5.53 -4.78 -11.61
CA GLN A 114 5.82 -5.37 -12.91
C GLN A 114 6.77 -4.48 -13.72
N SER A 115 7.64 -5.12 -14.51
CA SER A 115 8.47 -4.43 -15.51
C SER A 115 7.59 -3.92 -16.66
N ARG A 116 7.86 -2.70 -17.11
CA ARG A 116 7.12 -2.09 -18.24
C ARG A 116 7.96 -2.12 -19.50
N GLY A 117 7.38 -2.68 -20.58
CA GLY A 117 7.87 -2.50 -21.93
C GLY A 117 7.15 -1.33 -22.64
N LEU A 118 7.40 -1.17 -23.93
CA LEU A 118 6.72 -0.22 -24.83
C LEU A 118 5.37 -0.81 -25.31
N SER A 119 4.46 -1.13 -24.38
CA SER A 119 3.13 -1.62 -24.69
C SER A 119 2.08 -0.51 -24.56
N TRP A 120 0.94 -0.69 -25.23
CA TRP A 120 -0.21 0.22 -25.12
C TRP A 120 -0.66 0.37 -23.65
N GLY A 121 -1.11 1.58 -23.32
CA GLY A 121 -1.44 1.95 -21.93
C GLY A 121 -2.50 1.07 -21.30
N ILE A 122 -3.66 0.91 -21.96
CA ILE A 122 -4.80 0.09 -21.49
C ILE A 122 -5.40 -0.61 -22.70
N THR A 123 -5.49 -1.94 -22.63
CA THR A 123 -6.11 -2.76 -23.66
C THR A 123 -7.64 -2.87 -23.44
N LYS A 124 -8.39 -3.26 -24.49
CA LYS A 124 -9.82 -3.51 -24.35
C LYS A 124 -10.11 -4.58 -23.29
N LYS A 125 -9.32 -5.64 -23.27
CA LYS A 125 -9.45 -6.73 -22.28
C LYS A 125 -9.24 -6.23 -20.84
N GLU A 126 -8.23 -5.39 -20.60
CA GLU A 126 -8.02 -4.79 -19.27
C GLU A 126 -9.18 -3.90 -18.86
N ARG A 127 -9.72 -3.11 -19.80
CA ARG A 127 -10.89 -2.26 -19.54
C ARG A 127 -12.13 -3.07 -19.15
N ASP A 128 -12.36 -4.21 -19.81
CA ASP A 128 -13.47 -5.09 -19.47
C ASP A 128 -13.29 -5.70 -18.07
N ILE A 129 -12.08 -6.14 -17.72
CA ILE A 129 -11.75 -6.60 -16.36
C ILE A 129 -11.99 -5.50 -15.32
N TYR A 130 -11.53 -4.27 -15.57
CA TYR A 130 -11.74 -3.17 -14.63
C TYR A 130 -13.21 -2.83 -14.46
N ARG A 131 -14.02 -2.93 -15.53
CA ARG A 131 -15.46 -2.72 -15.46
C ARG A 131 -16.11 -3.77 -14.55
N GLU A 132 -15.79 -5.06 -14.74
CA GLU A 132 -16.29 -6.13 -13.88
C GLU A 132 -15.91 -5.92 -12.41
N MET A 133 -14.67 -5.55 -12.15
CA MET A 133 -14.22 -5.27 -10.78
C MET A 133 -14.94 -4.08 -10.15
N LEU A 134 -15.17 -3.00 -10.91
CA LEU A 134 -15.90 -1.83 -10.42
C LEU A 134 -17.37 -2.12 -10.16
N ALA A 135 -17.99 -2.98 -10.98
CA ALA A 135 -19.38 -3.41 -10.78
C ALA A 135 -19.57 -4.11 -9.43
N THR A 136 -18.55 -4.78 -8.88
CA THR A 136 -18.64 -5.41 -7.55
C THR A 136 -18.83 -4.38 -6.41
N LEU A 137 -18.54 -3.11 -6.65
CA LEU A 137 -18.71 -2.05 -5.66
C LEU A 137 -20.15 -1.52 -5.56
N ASP A 138 -20.98 -1.77 -6.57
CA ASP A 138 -22.38 -1.29 -6.68
C ASP A 138 -22.50 0.24 -6.51
N LEU A 139 -21.58 0.99 -7.17
CA LEU A 139 -21.48 2.46 -7.10
C LEU A 139 -21.67 3.15 -8.45
N GLY A 140 -22.04 2.42 -9.51
CA GLY A 140 -22.19 2.92 -10.89
C GLY A 140 -20.88 3.43 -11.50
N LEU A 141 -19.73 2.94 -11.03
CA LEU A 141 -18.41 3.37 -11.49
C LEU A 141 -17.96 2.61 -12.74
N GLU A 142 -18.54 1.44 -12.99
CA GLU A 142 -18.31 0.59 -14.16
C GLU A 142 -18.63 1.29 -15.48
N ASP A 143 -19.59 2.24 -15.47
CA ASP A 143 -19.97 3.05 -16.64
C ASP A 143 -19.18 4.35 -16.77
N ARG A 144 -18.31 4.63 -15.79
CA ARG A 144 -17.57 5.89 -15.67
C ARG A 144 -16.05 5.73 -15.73
N LEU A 145 -15.54 4.67 -16.37
CA LEU A 145 -14.11 4.35 -16.46
C LEU A 145 -13.22 5.50 -16.93
N SER A 146 -13.72 6.31 -17.88
CA SER A 146 -13.00 7.47 -18.42
C SER A 146 -13.14 8.74 -17.57
N SER A 147 -13.98 8.74 -16.53
CA SER A 147 -14.14 9.89 -15.64
C SER A 147 -12.90 10.08 -14.78
N LYS A 148 -12.50 11.34 -14.55
CA LYS A 148 -11.38 11.67 -13.65
C LYS A 148 -11.74 11.31 -12.21
N VAL A 149 -10.81 10.68 -11.49
CA VAL A 149 -11.00 10.30 -10.08
C VAL A 149 -11.25 11.52 -9.18
N GLY A 150 -10.69 12.67 -9.54
CA GLY A 150 -10.94 13.94 -8.84
C GLY A 150 -12.41 14.38 -8.78
N LEU A 151 -13.26 13.90 -9.69
CA LEU A 151 -14.70 14.21 -9.74
C LEU A 151 -15.56 13.29 -8.87
N LEU A 152 -14.97 12.28 -8.24
CA LEU A 152 -15.68 11.31 -7.42
C LEU A 152 -15.90 11.83 -6.00
N SER A 153 -16.96 11.35 -5.35
CA SER A 153 -17.18 11.58 -3.93
C SER A 153 -16.07 10.90 -3.08
N GLY A 154 -15.90 11.34 -1.83
CA GLY A 154 -14.93 10.75 -0.92
C GLY A 154 -15.13 9.23 -0.75
N GLY A 155 -16.38 8.78 -0.57
CA GLY A 155 -16.71 7.35 -0.45
C GLY A 155 -16.39 6.55 -1.71
N GLN A 156 -16.76 7.06 -2.89
CA GLN A 156 -16.43 6.43 -4.18
C GLN A 156 -14.92 6.30 -4.38
N ARG A 157 -14.16 7.35 -4.02
CA ARG A 157 -12.70 7.35 -4.13
C ARG A 157 -12.08 6.35 -3.15
N GLN A 158 -12.59 6.27 -1.93
CA GLN A 158 -12.14 5.28 -0.95
C GLN A 158 -12.39 3.85 -1.43
N ALA A 159 -13.56 3.58 -2.00
CA ALA A 159 -13.90 2.26 -2.56
C ALA A 159 -12.94 1.88 -3.70
N ILE A 160 -12.64 2.80 -4.63
CA ILE A 160 -11.65 2.57 -5.69
C ILE A 160 -10.25 2.30 -5.09
N THR A 161 -9.83 3.06 -4.06
CA THR A 161 -8.53 2.87 -3.42
C THR A 161 -8.41 1.47 -2.81
N LEU A 162 -9.46 0.99 -2.15
CA LEU A 162 -9.52 -0.39 -1.61
C LEU A 162 -9.44 -1.42 -2.73
N LEU A 163 -10.20 -1.23 -3.81
CA LEU A 163 -10.18 -2.10 -4.97
C LEU A 163 -8.78 -2.15 -5.59
N MET A 164 -8.14 -1.00 -5.80
CA MET A 164 -6.78 -0.89 -6.33
C MET A 164 -5.75 -1.62 -5.44
N ALA A 165 -5.89 -1.56 -4.12
CA ALA A 165 -5.01 -2.28 -3.20
C ALA A 165 -5.14 -3.81 -3.33
N SER A 166 -6.35 -4.30 -3.70
CA SER A 166 -6.68 -5.73 -3.82
C SER A 166 -6.47 -6.32 -5.23
N ILE A 167 -6.32 -5.51 -6.28
CA ILE A 167 -6.16 -5.97 -7.68
C ILE A 167 -5.04 -7.01 -7.82
N GLN A 168 -3.89 -6.72 -7.25
CA GLN A 168 -2.84 -7.71 -7.10
C GLN A 168 -2.97 -8.26 -5.69
N LYS A 169 -3.30 -9.54 -5.57
CA LYS A 169 -3.34 -10.19 -4.25
C LYS A 169 -2.00 -9.97 -3.56
N PRO A 170 -1.90 -9.08 -2.55
CA PRO A 170 -0.69 -8.94 -1.77
C PRO A 170 -0.42 -10.27 -1.05
N ARG A 171 0.83 -10.51 -0.73
CA ARG A 171 1.21 -11.68 0.07
C ARG A 171 0.86 -11.48 1.51
#